data_4fd04dbbc2d734ca8f586c463428ae11
#
_entry.id   4fd04dbbc2d734ca8f586c463428ae11
#
_cell.length_a   1.000
_cell.length_b   1.000
_cell.length_c   1.000
_cell.angle_alpha   90.00
_cell.angle_beta   90.00
_cell.angle_gamma   90.00
#
_symmetry.space_group_name_H-M   'P 1'
#
loop_
_entity.id
_entity.type
_entity.pdbx_description
1 polymer ?
#
loop_
_entity_poly.entity_id
_entity_poly.type
_entity_poly.pdbx_seq_one_letter_code
_entity_poly.pdbx_strand_id
1 'polypeptide(L)'
;MEYTLKELEEWNVKIEKKATEFGLDYYPQEFEIVGFNEMLAYEAYVGMPSKYPHWSYGKAYEKNKTLYSLNLTGLPYEMVINSNPSLAYLMKENTLLLQILTMAHVYGHNDFFKNNRLFREGTKAYYTLEMFKLDADIIRGYINDPNIGYSKVEKILDAAHALRYQIPRVVGMKELSDEEIKANLIEEYNMKIQGRDILNSDEEIELPDLSKTPIEPCDDIIGFIMKYGSLEEWEKSILKIVKRETQYFIPQIETKIMNEGWASYCIIIF
;
A
#
# COMPACT_ATOMS: atom_id res chain seq x y z
N MET A 1 18.78 27.23 3.16
CA MET A 1 18.00 26.80 4.36
C MET A 1 17.97 27.98 5.32
N GLU A 2 16.80 28.36 5.79
CA GLU A 2 16.62 29.40 6.81
C GLU A 2 16.68 28.85 8.24
N TYR A 3 16.99 27.56 8.39
CA TYR A 3 17.04 26.83 9.68
C TYR A 3 18.20 25.82 9.68
N THR A 4 18.60 25.41 10.87
CA THR A 4 19.62 24.38 11.12
C THR A 4 18.98 23.06 11.49
N LEU A 5 19.69 21.95 11.28
CA LEU A 5 19.21 20.63 11.74
C LEU A 5 19.02 20.61 13.26
N LYS A 6 19.87 21.29 14.01
CA LYS A 6 19.76 21.39 15.48
C LYS A 6 18.46 22.06 15.91
N GLU A 7 18.04 23.12 15.22
CA GLU A 7 16.74 23.77 15.51
C GLU A 7 15.57 22.81 15.22
N LEU A 8 15.66 22.01 14.15
CA LEU A 8 14.62 20.99 13.88
C LEU A 8 14.59 19.92 14.95
N GLU A 9 15.73 19.43 15.41
CA GLU A 9 15.83 18.46 16.51
C GLU A 9 15.22 19.01 17.80
N GLU A 10 15.52 20.26 18.15
CA GLU A 10 14.94 20.93 19.34
C GLU A 10 13.41 21.07 19.22
N TRP A 11 12.90 21.36 18.05
CA TRP A 11 11.45 21.40 17.80
C TRP A 11 10.83 20.01 17.80
N ASN A 12 11.50 19.02 17.22
CA ASN A 12 11.03 17.62 17.24
C ASN A 12 10.82 17.13 18.68
N VAL A 13 11.77 17.38 19.58
CA VAL A 13 11.63 17.01 21.00
C VAL A 13 10.40 17.67 21.65
N LYS A 14 10.11 18.92 21.30
CA LYS A 14 8.93 19.62 21.83
C LYS A 14 7.63 19.02 21.28
N ILE A 15 7.59 18.71 19.97
CA ILE A 15 6.43 18.11 19.31
C ILE A 15 6.19 16.70 19.86
N GLU A 16 7.22 15.88 19.98
CA GLU A 16 7.15 14.53 20.53
C GLU A 16 6.58 14.54 21.96
N LYS A 17 7.05 15.48 22.79
CA LYS A 17 6.50 15.68 24.13
C LYS A 17 5.01 16.01 24.08
N LYS A 18 4.60 16.93 23.20
CA LYS A 18 3.18 17.29 23.03
C LYS A 18 2.33 16.14 22.51
N ALA A 19 2.82 15.40 21.51
CA ALA A 19 2.16 14.21 20.99
C ALA A 19 1.91 13.17 22.08
N THR A 20 2.91 12.94 22.94
CA THR A 20 2.81 12.03 24.09
C THR A 20 1.85 12.56 25.15
N GLU A 21 1.91 13.84 25.53
CA GLU A 21 0.97 14.50 26.46
C GLU A 21 -0.49 14.43 25.97
N PHE A 22 -0.69 14.51 24.65
CA PHE A 22 -2.00 14.37 24.01
C PHE A 22 -2.50 12.92 23.99
N GLY A 23 -1.62 11.94 24.19
CA GLY A 23 -1.94 10.52 24.25
C GLY A 23 -1.85 9.79 22.92
N LEU A 24 -1.09 10.31 21.94
CA LEU A 24 -0.81 9.58 20.70
C LEU A 24 0.05 8.35 20.98
N ASP A 25 -0.25 7.26 20.28
CA ASP A 25 0.51 6.01 20.32
C ASP A 25 1.11 5.73 18.93
N TYR A 26 2.35 6.12 18.73
CA TYR A 26 3.06 6.07 17.46
C TYR A 26 4.30 5.17 17.51
N TYR A 27 4.81 4.77 16.32
CA TYR A 27 6.13 4.15 16.18
C TYR A 27 7.23 5.19 16.40
N PRO A 28 8.47 4.78 16.80
CA PRO A 28 9.61 5.69 16.75
C PRO A 28 9.63 6.44 15.42
N GLN A 29 9.78 7.77 15.45
CA GLN A 29 9.71 8.61 14.27
C GLN A 29 11.11 9.07 13.84
N GLU A 30 11.44 8.83 12.58
CA GLU A 30 12.66 9.33 11.94
C GLU A 30 12.30 10.35 10.86
N PHE A 31 13.07 11.42 10.78
CA PHE A 31 12.93 12.46 9.76
C PHE A 31 14.18 12.57 8.92
N GLU A 32 13.99 12.61 7.60
CA GLU A 32 15.06 12.84 6.64
C GLU A 32 14.75 14.09 5.81
N ILE A 33 15.74 15.00 5.70
CA ILE A 33 15.60 16.22 4.90
C ILE A 33 16.09 15.93 3.49
N VAL A 34 15.20 16.05 2.52
CA VAL A 34 15.46 15.75 1.12
C VAL A 34 15.30 16.97 0.22
N GLY A 35 16.10 17.03 -0.83
CA GLY A 35 15.98 18.09 -1.82
C GLY A 35 14.83 17.84 -2.81
N PHE A 36 14.51 18.88 -3.58
CA PHE A 36 13.46 18.87 -4.59
C PHE A 36 13.49 17.64 -5.52
N ASN A 37 14.67 17.32 -6.09
CA ASN A 37 14.77 16.21 -7.05
C ASN A 37 14.58 14.84 -6.39
N GLU A 38 14.98 14.70 -5.13
CA GLU A 38 14.80 13.48 -4.35
C GLU A 38 13.31 13.29 -3.98
N MET A 39 12.67 14.35 -3.49
CA MET A 39 11.23 14.33 -3.19
C MET A 39 10.41 13.96 -4.44
N LEU A 40 10.76 14.53 -5.60
CA LEU A 40 10.12 14.23 -6.87
C LEU A 40 10.33 12.76 -7.30
N ALA A 41 11.52 12.20 -7.05
CA ALA A 41 11.82 10.80 -7.32
C ALA A 41 11.02 9.87 -6.39
N TYR A 42 10.94 10.18 -5.10
CA TYR A 42 10.15 9.41 -4.15
C TYR A 42 8.64 9.48 -4.46
N GLU A 43 8.15 10.64 -4.88
CA GLU A 43 6.76 10.77 -5.36
C GLU A 43 6.50 9.87 -6.58
N ALA A 44 7.43 9.82 -7.53
CA ALA A 44 7.32 8.94 -8.69
C ALA A 44 7.32 7.45 -8.30
N TYR A 45 7.98 7.09 -7.19
CA TYR A 45 7.99 5.75 -6.58
C TYR A 45 6.84 5.53 -5.58
N VAL A 46 5.83 6.40 -5.59
CA VAL A 46 4.66 6.32 -4.68
C VAL A 46 5.10 6.39 -3.21
N GLY A 47 6.06 7.25 -2.89
CA GLY A 47 6.57 7.47 -1.53
C GLY A 47 7.63 6.47 -1.05
N MET A 48 8.10 5.56 -1.89
CA MET A 48 9.11 4.58 -1.48
C MET A 48 10.53 5.00 -1.92
N PRO A 49 11.54 4.75 -1.07
CA PRO A 49 12.93 5.08 -1.40
C PRO A 49 13.54 4.12 -2.42
N SER A 50 12.95 2.96 -2.63
CA SER A 50 13.43 1.94 -3.56
C SER A 50 12.27 1.28 -4.30
N LYS A 51 12.45 1.13 -5.62
CA LYS A 51 11.56 0.40 -6.51
C LYS A 51 12.36 -0.34 -7.58
N TYR A 52 11.74 -1.34 -8.20
CA TYR A 52 12.29 -1.99 -9.38
C TYR A 52 12.19 -1.09 -10.61
N PRO A 53 13.07 -1.28 -11.62
CA PRO A 53 13.01 -0.50 -12.85
C PRO A 53 11.70 -0.77 -13.61
N HIS A 54 10.99 0.30 -13.95
CA HIS A 54 9.81 0.24 -14.82
C HIS A 54 9.60 1.61 -15.47
N TRP A 55 9.23 1.65 -16.75
CA TRP A 55 9.06 2.89 -17.52
C TRP A 55 8.04 3.86 -16.90
N SER A 56 7.01 3.33 -16.24
CA SER A 56 5.96 4.16 -15.64
C SER A 56 6.46 5.11 -14.56
N TYR A 57 7.51 4.73 -13.83
CA TYR A 57 8.10 5.60 -12.81
C TYR A 57 8.86 6.78 -13.41
N GLY A 58 9.62 6.55 -14.50
CA GLY A 58 10.26 7.63 -15.24
C GLY A 58 9.24 8.58 -15.86
N LYS A 59 8.14 8.04 -16.42
CA LYS A 59 7.04 8.84 -16.94
C LYS A 59 6.33 9.65 -15.82
N ALA A 60 6.13 9.07 -14.65
CA ALA A 60 5.57 9.77 -13.50
C ALA A 60 6.48 10.91 -13.06
N TYR A 61 7.79 10.67 -12.96
CA TYR A 61 8.79 11.68 -12.63
C TYR A 61 8.73 12.88 -13.59
N GLU A 62 8.81 12.64 -14.89
CA GLU A 62 8.78 13.72 -15.89
C GLU A 62 7.43 14.47 -15.92
N LYS A 63 6.32 13.74 -15.73
CA LYS A 63 5.00 14.36 -15.60
C LYS A 63 4.94 15.30 -14.40
N ASN A 64 5.32 14.82 -13.21
CA ASN A 64 5.26 15.60 -11.98
C ASN A 64 6.19 16.81 -12.04
N LYS A 65 7.41 16.64 -12.57
CA LYS A 65 8.37 17.73 -12.82
C LYS A 65 7.80 18.80 -13.75
N THR A 66 7.12 18.39 -14.83
CA THR A 66 6.48 19.31 -15.78
C THR A 66 5.32 20.08 -15.11
N LEU A 67 4.44 19.38 -14.41
CA LEU A 67 3.31 20.00 -13.71
C LEU A 67 3.78 21.02 -12.67
N TYR A 68 4.81 20.67 -11.91
CA TYR A 68 5.43 21.56 -10.94
C TYR A 68 6.06 22.78 -11.63
N SER A 69 6.82 22.60 -12.70
CA SER A 69 7.46 23.72 -13.44
C SER A 69 6.45 24.71 -14.02
N LEU A 70 5.24 24.25 -14.30
CA LEU A 70 4.10 25.05 -14.79
C LEU A 70 3.24 25.64 -13.65
N ASN A 71 3.62 25.43 -12.39
CA ASN A 71 2.82 25.80 -11.20
C ASN A 71 1.37 25.25 -11.22
N LEU A 72 1.15 24.10 -11.85
CA LEU A 72 -0.16 23.44 -11.90
C LEU A 72 -0.39 22.51 -10.69
N THR A 73 0.69 22.06 -10.07
CA THR A 73 0.67 21.26 -8.82
C THR A 73 1.81 21.70 -7.94
N GLY A 74 1.63 21.61 -6.60
CA GLY A 74 2.72 21.70 -5.63
C GLY A 74 3.40 20.34 -5.43
N LEU A 75 4.64 20.34 -4.93
CA LEU A 75 5.23 19.15 -4.34
C LEU A 75 4.66 18.93 -2.93
N PRO A 76 4.60 17.69 -2.48
CA PRO A 76 4.25 17.41 -1.09
C PRO A 76 5.31 18.04 -0.15
N TYR A 77 4.85 18.55 0.97
CA TYR A 77 5.73 19.11 2.01
C TYR A 77 6.47 18.00 2.75
N GLU A 78 5.85 16.83 2.83
CA GLU A 78 6.34 15.60 3.45
C GLU A 78 5.89 14.38 2.68
N MET A 79 6.57 13.29 2.97
CA MET A 79 6.17 11.96 2.54
C MET A 79 6.40 10.99 3.69
N VAL A 80 5.36 10.30 4.16
CA VAL A 80 5.42 9.46 5.36
C VAL A 80 5.24 8.01 4.97
N ILE A 81 6.16 7.16 5.43
CA ILE A 81 6.13 5.72 5.21
C ILE A 81 5.63 5.03 6.47
N ASN A 82 4.59 4.21 6.33
CA ASN A 82 4.16 3.30 7.38
C ASN A 82 5.19 2.19 7.56
N SER A 83 6.17 2.44 8.39
CA SER A 83 7.26 1.54 8.77
C SER A 83 7.51 1.62 10.28
N ASN A 84 8.37 0.74 10.81
CA ASN A 84 8.83 0.83 12.19
C ASN A 84 10.36 0.66 12.24
N PRO A 85 11.11 1.73 12.55
CA PRO A 85 10.64 3.11 12.83
C PRO A 85 9.87 3.71 11.64
N SER A 86 8.94 4.63 11.92
CA SER A 86 8.25 5.40 10.87
C SER A 86 9.23 6.38 10.26
N LEU A 87 9.31 6.43 8.95
CA LEU A 87 10.20 7.31 8.21
C LEU A 87 9.40 8.39 7.50
N ALA A 88 9.82 9.65 7.68
CA ALA A 88 9.23 10.78 6.98
C ALA A 88 10.29 11.60 6.26
N TYR A 89 10.07 11.86 5.00
CA TYR A 89 10.86 12.77 4.19
C TYR A 89 10.28 14.17 4.26
N LEU A 90 11.09 15.16 4.62
CA LEU A 90 10.70 16.57 4.69
C LEU A 90 11.44 17.35 3.59
N MET A 91 10.70 18.17 2.86
CA MET A 91 11.30 18.95 1.78
C MET A 91 12.21 20.06 2.32
N LYS A 92 13.44 20.10 1.86
CA LYS A 92 14.50 21.04 2.30
C LYS A 92 14.10 22.51 2.12
N GLU A 93 13.31 22.79 1.10
CA GLU A 93 12.87 24.13 0.71
C GLU A 93 11.73 24.67 1.58
N ASN A 94 11.16 23.87 2.47
CA ASN A 94 10.17 24.32 3.45
C ASN A 94 10.79 25.39 4.38
N THR A 95 10.00 26.36 4.79
CA THR A 95 10.39 27.31 5.86
C THR A 95 10.43 26.61 7.21
N LEU A 96 11.10 27.18 8.21
CA LEU A 96 11.13 26.60 9.57
C LEU A 96 9.73 26.39 10.14
N LEU A 97 8.84 27.37 9.99
CA LEU A 97 7.46 27.24 10.46
C LEU A 97 6.75 26.06 9.78
N LEU A 98 6.91 25.94 8.47
CA LEU A 98 6.30 24.83 7.72
C LEU A 98 6.88 23.48 8.15
N GLN A 99 8.19 23.39 8.40
CA GLN A 99 8.80 22.16 8.94
C GLN A 99 8.21 21.76 10.29
N ILE A 100 8.04 22.72 11.20
CA ILE A 100 7.44 22.47 12.52
C ILE A 100 6.02 21.94 12.38
N LEU A 101 5.19 22.58 11.56
CA LEU A 101 3.80 22.15 11.32
C LEU A 101 3.76 20.76 10.66
N THR A 102 4.64 20.53 9.70
CA THR A 102 4.75 19.27 8.98
C THR A 102 5.19 18.13 9.93
N MET A 103 6.18 18.36 10.80
CA MET A 103 6.57 17.36 11.79
C MET A 103 5.41 17.00 12.72
N ALA A 104 4.64 17.99 13.19
CA ALA A 104 3.45 17.75 14.01
C ALA A 104 2.39 16.92 13.25
N HIS A 105 2.19 17.21 11.96
CA HIS A 105 1.31 16.46 11.06
C HIS A 105 1.73 14.99 10.92
N VAL A 106 3.02 14.76 10.74
CA VAL A 106 3.61 13.41 10.63
C VAL A 106 3.36 12.56 11.87
N TYR A 107 3.42 13.12 13.09
CA TYR A 107 3.08 12.36 14.30
C TYR A 107 1.62 11.91 14.29
N GLY A 108 0.70 12.70 13.74
CA GLY A 108 -0.68 12.30 13.54
C GLY A 108 -0.83 11.15 12.54
N HIS A 109 -0.09 11.19 11.42
CA HIS A 109 -0.06 10.07 10.47
C HIS A 109 0.50 8.79 11.11
N ASN A 110 1.58 8.91 11.88
CA ASN A 110 2.22 7.78 12.53
C ASN A 110 1.30 7.10 13.55
N ASP A 111 0.61 7.89 14.39
CA ASP A 111 -0.42 7.40 15.31
C ASP A 111 -1.54 6.68 14.55
N PHE A 112 -2.02 7.27 13.45
CA PHE A 112 -3.05 6.66 12.62
C PHE A 112 -2.59 5.32 12.03
N PHE A 113 -1.39 5.24 11.49
CA PHE A 113 -0.83 4.01 10.92
C PHE A 113 -0.74 2.89 11.96
N LYS A 114 -0.29 3.22 13.17
CA LYS A 114 -0.12 2.24 14.24
C LYS A 114 -1.44 1.70 14.78
N ASN A 115 -2.49 2.53 14.83
CA ASN A 115 -3.73 2.22 15.55
C ASN A 115 -4.91 1.87 14.63
N ASN A 116 -4.93 2.33 13.39
CA ASN A 116 -6.01 2.00 12.46
C ASN A 116 -6.02 0.51 12.11
N ARG A 117 -7.20 -0.13 12.16
CA ARG A 117 -7.38 -1.56 11.93
C ARG A 117 -6.86 -2.00 10.56
N LEU A 118 -7.15 -1.24 9.49
CA LEU A 118 -6.74 -1.61 8.14
C LEU A 118 -5.23 -1.64 7.97
N PHE A 119 -4.50 -0.71 8.61
CA PHE A 119 -3.03 -0.73 8.62
C PHE A 119 -2.48 -1.86 9.46
N ARG A 120 -3.03 -2.11 10.65
CA ARG A 120 -2.57 -3.18 11.54
C ARG A 120 -2.72 -4.57 10.95
N GLU A 121 -3.84 -4.83 10.26
CA GLU A 121 -4.15 -6.11 9.66
C GLU A 121 -3.58 -6.24 8.23
N GLY A 122 -3.52 -5.13 7.48
CA GLY A 122 -3.16 -5.11 6.05
C GLY A 122 -1.70 -4.81 5.75
N THR A 123 -0.95 -4.31 6.73
CA THR A 123 0.46 -3.98 6.52
C THR A 123 1.36 -4.61 7.59
N LYS A 124 2.66 -4.69 7.29
CA LYS A 124 3.67 -5.20 8.21
C LYS A 124 4.75 -4.13 8.39
N ALA A 125 4.42 -3.08 9.15
CA ALA A 125 5.28 -1.89 9.33
C ALA A 125 6.76 -2.21 9.61
N TYR A 126 7.04 -3.23 10.43
CA TYR A 126 8.42 -3.66 10.76
C TYR A 126 9.25 -4.12 9.56
N TYR A 127 8.60 -4.56 8.48
CA TYR A 127 9.28 -5.15 7.32
C TYR A 127 9.07 -4.35 6.03
N THR A 128 8.38 -3.22 6.09
CA THR A 128 7.97 -2.47 4.90
C THR A 128 9.15 -2.10 4.02
N LEU A 129 10.14 -1.39 4.56
CA LEU A 129 11.29 -0.90 3.78
C LEU A 129 12.14 -2.04 3.23
N GLU A 130 12.37 -3.07 4.05
CA GLU A 130 13.12 -4.26 3.64
C GLU A 130 12.39 -5.05 2.55
N MET A 131 11.07 -5.18 2.69
CA MET A 131 10.23 -5.86 1.69
C MET A 131 10.32 -5.18 0.33
N PHE A 132 10.13 -3.86 0.26
CA PHE A 132 10.21 -3.13 -1.01
C PHE A 132 11.61 -3.18 -1.64
N LYS A 133 12.66 -3.12 -0.81
CA LYS A 133 14.04 -3.28 -1.27
C LYS A 133 14.30 -4.67 -1.82
N LEU A 134 13.91 -5.71 -1.08
CA LEU A 134 14.07 -7.10 -1.51
C LEU A 134 13.30 -7.38 -2.81
N ASP A 135 12.06 -6.89 -2.92
CA ASP A 135 11.24 -7.04 -4.12
C ASP A 135 11.90 -6.38 -5.33
N ALA A 136 12.44 -5.17 -5.15
CA ALA A 136 13.19 -4.50 -6.21
C ALA A 136 14.45 -5.28 -6.63
N ASP A 137 15.17 -5.87 -5.70
CA ASP A 137 16.38 -6.64 -5.98
C ASP A 137 16.06 -7.98 -6.67
N ILE A 138 14.96 -8.65 -6.30
CA ILE A 138 14.48 -9.86 -7.00
C ILE A 138 14.17 -9.55 -8.46
N ILE A 139 13.42 -8.48 -8.72
CA ILE A 139 13.07 -8.09 -10.11
C ILE A 139 14.31 -7.68 -10.90
N ARG A 140 15.28 -6.95 -10.29
CA ARG A 140 16.57 -6.66 -10.93
C ARG A 140 17.35 -7.94 -11.24
N GLY A 141 17.26 -8.95 -10.38
CA GLY A 141 17.83 -10.27 -10.63
C GLY A 141 17.27 -10.90 -11.90
N TYR A 142 15.95 -10.89 -12.10
CA TYR A 142 15.31 -11.40 -13.33
C TYR A 142 15.68 -10.58 -14.57
N ILE A 143 15.79 -9.25 -14.44
CA ILE A 143 16.23 -8.38 -15.54
C ILE A 143 17.64 -8.72 -16.00
N ASN A 144 18.53 -9.05 -15.06
CA ASN A 144 19.94 -9.37 -15.32
C ASN A 144 20.18 -10.84 -15.72
N ASP A 145 19.16 -11.72 -15.58
CA ASP A 145 19.26 -13.11 -16.01
C ASP A 145 19.23 -13.18 -17.55
N PRO A 146 20.28 -13.74 -18.20
CA PRO A 146 20.36 -13.85 -19.66
C PRO A 146 19.21 -14.65 -20.31
N ASN A 147 18.57 -15.56 -19.55
CA ASN A 147 17.48 -16.40 -20.06
C ASN A 147 16.13 -15.67 -19.99
N ILE A 148 16.00 -14.66 -19.12
CA ILE A 148 14.77 -13.87 -18.92
C ILE A 148 14.92 -12.53 -19.62
N GLY A 149 15.69 -11.62 -19.03
CA GLY A 149 16.00 -10.31 -19.57
C GLY A 149 14.91 -9.26 -19.40
N TYR A 150 15.29 -7.99 -19.63
CA TYR A 150 14.44 -6.82 -19.40
C TYR A 150 13.07 -6.90 -20.10
N SER A 151 13.05 -7.22 -21.41
CA SER A 151 11.80 -7.16 -22.20
C SER A 151 10.73 -8.14 -21.71
N LYS A 152 11.11 -9.35 -21.25
CA LYS A 152 10.14 -10.29 -20.73
C LYS A 152 9.62 -9.83 -19.35
N VAL A 153 10.50 -9.36 -18.48
CA VAL A 153 10.14 -8.82 -17.16
C VAL A 153 9.21 -7.63 -17.29
N GLU A 154 9.54 -6.67 -18.16
CA GLU A 154 8.70 -5.48 -18.42
C GLU A 154 7.29 -5.86 -18.88
N LYS A 155 7.16 -6.82 -19.80
CA LYS A 155 5.86 -7.29 -20.27
C LYS A 155 4.98 -7.84 -19.14
N ILE A 156 5.57 -8.61 -18.22
CA ILE A 156 4.82 -9.15 -17.07
C ILE A 156 4.50 -8.04 -16.06
N LEU A 157 5.42 -7.11 -15.82
CA LEU A 157 5.19 -5.94 -14.98
C LEU A 157 4.06 -5.06 -15.51
N ASP A 158 4.03 -4.78 -16.83
CA ASP A 158 2.95 -4.03 -17.48
C ASP A 158 1.58 -4.69 -17.24
N ALA A 159 1.49 -6.01 -17.45
CA ALA A 159 0.26 -6.76 -17.21
C ALA A 159 -0.14 -6.75 -15.73
N ALA A 160 0.83 -6.95 -14.81
CA ALA A 160 0.60 -6.92 -13.38
C ALA A 160 0.14 -5.54 -12.89
N HIS A 161 0.76 -4.46 -13.39
CA HIS A 161 0.38 -3.09 -13.06
C HIS A 161 -1.03 -2.74 -13.59
N ALA A 162 -1.42 -3.25 -14.74
CA ALA A 162 -2.78 -3.06 -15.27
C ALA A 162 -3.84 -3.72 -14.38
N LEU A 163 -3.51 -4.86 -13.76
CA LEU A 163 -4.41 -5.64 -12.92
C LEU A 163 -4.24 -5.40 -11.41
N ARG A 164 -3.30 -4.56 -10.98
CA ARG A 164 -2.87 -4.45 -9.57
C ARG A 164 -3.99 -4.20 -8.56
N TYR A 165 -5.07 -3.52 -8.95
CA TYR A 165 -6.21 -3.25 -8.07
C TYR A 165 -7.30 -4.33 -8.12
N GLN A 166 -7.14 -5.36 -8.93
CA GLN A 166 -8.01 -6.53 -9.00
C GLN A 166 -7.51 -7.60 -8.02
N ILE A 167 -7.48 -7.23 -6.74
CA ILE A 167 -7.05 -8.04 -5.60
C ILE A 167 -8.02 -7.82 -4.44
N PRO A 168 -8.13 -8.75 -3.47
CA PRO A 168 -9.01 -8.57 -2.33
C PRO A 168 -8.71 -7.27 -1.58
N ARG A 169 -9.77 -6.49 -1.32
CA ARG A 169 -9.67 -5.22 -0.57
C ARG A 169 -10.04 -5.39 0.90
N VAL A 170 -10.71 -6.47 1.25
CA VAL A 170 -11.09 -6.74 2.64
C VAL A 170 -9.87 -7.28 3.38
N VAL A 171 -9.33 -6.44 4.25
CA VAL A 171 -8.16 -6.78 5.07
C VAL A 171 -8.56 -7.76 6.16
N GLY A 172 -7.72 -8.78 6.41
CA GLY A 172 -7.94 -9.78 7.46
C GLY A 172 -8.93 -10.88 7.09
N MET A 173 -9.45 -10.91 5.86
CA MET A 173 -10.31 -12.00 5.41
C MET A 173 -9.46 -13.26 5.18
N LYS A 174 -9.87 -14.38 5.81
CA LYS A 174 -9.23 -15.68 5.61
C LYS A 174 -9.55 -16.15 4.19
N GLU A 175 -8.52 -16.44 3.39
CA GLU A 175 -8.70 -17.15 2.12
C GLU A 175 -9.09 -18.60 2.44
N LEU A 176 -10.28 -19.00 1.97
CA LEU A 176 -10.75 -20.38 2.11
C LEU A 176 -10.10 -21.27 1.06
N SER A 177 -9.82 -22.51 1.42
CA SER A 177 -9.40 -23.52 0.44
C SER A 177 -10.60 -23.96 -0.42
N ASP A 178 -10.30 -24.56 -1.59
CA ASP A 178 -11.36 -25.06 -2.48
C ASP A 178 -12.24 -26.11 -1.77
N GLU A 179 -11.67 -26.90 -0.85
CA GLU A 179 -12.39 -27.87 -0.03
C GLU A 179 -13.34 -27.18 0.97
N GLU A 180 -12.87 -26.11 1.65
CA GLU A 180 -13.69 -25.32 2.57
C GLU A 180 -14.83 -24.62 1.82
N ILE A 181 -14.56 -24.06 0.64
CA ILE A 181 -15.59 -23.42 -0.21
C ILE A 181 -16.65 -24.46 -0.62
N LYS A 182 -16.24 -25.63 -1.09
CA LYS A 182 -17.17 -26.73 -1.45
C LYS A 182 -18.03 -27.16 -0.26
N ALA A 183 -17.42 -27.32 0.91
CA ALA A 183 -18.13 -27.69 2.12
C ALA A 183 -19.20 -26.65 2.50
N ASN A 184 -18.83 -25.36 2.46
CA ASN A 184 -19.76 -24.27 2.75
C ASN A 184 -20.94 -24.22 1.77
N LEU A 185 -20.68 -24.38 0.48
CA LEU A 185 -21.73 -24.39 -0.55
C LEU A 185 -22.74 -25.56 -0.37
N ILE A 186 -22.19 -26.73 0.00
CA ILE A 186 -23.04 -27.91 0.29
C ILE A 186 -23.86 -27.65 1.55
N GLU A 187 -23.27 -27.07 2.59
CA GLU A 187 -23.97 -26.74 3.83
C GLU A 187 -25.10 -25.72 3.60
N GLU A 188 -24.81 -24.64 2.86
CA GLU A 188 -25.83 -23.66 2.48
C GLU A 188 -26.96 -24.27 1.67
N TYR A 189 -26.66 -25.15 0.72
CA TYR A 189 -27.65 -25.88 -0.07
C TYR A 189 -28.54 -26.73 0.83
N ASN A 190 -27.96 -27.49 1.77
CA ASN A 190 -28.68 -28.31 2.71
C ASN A 190 -29.58 -27.48 3.65
N MET A 191 -29.07 -26.33 4.14
CA MET A 191 -29.87 -25.41 4.96
C MET A 191 -31.09 -24.84 4.19
N LYS A 192 -30.88 -24.45 2.93
CA LYS A 192 -31.96 -23.96 2.05
C LYS A 192 -33.03 -25.03 1.83
N ILE A 193 -32.62 -26.29 1.66
CA ILE A 193 -33.60 -27.43 1.56
C ILE A 193 -34.36 -27.66 2.86
N GLN A 194 -33.63 -27.65 4.01
CA GLN A 194 -34.28 -27.90 5.32
C GLN A 194 -35.19 -26.74 5.77
N GLY A 195 -34.88 -25.51 5.40
CA GLY A 195 -35.65 -24.32 5.69
C GLY A 195 -36.84 -24.07 4.73
N ARG A 196 -37.08 -24.96 3.78
CA ARG A 196 -38.14 -24.81 2.79
C ARG A 196 -39.51 -25.00 3.46
N ASP A 197 -40.23 -23.88 3.54
CA ASP A 197 -41.62 -23.92 4.02
C ASP A 197 -42.50 -24.56 2.93
N ILE A 198 -43.38 -25.49 3.32
CA ILE A 198 -44.26 -26.26 2.41
C ILE A 198 -45.16 -25.35 1.55
N LEU A 199 -45.29 -24.09 1.95
CA LEU A 199 -46.12 -23.07 1.29
C LEU A 199 -45.41 -22.26 0.19
N ASN A 200 -44.07 -22.33 0.07
CA ASN A 200 -43.28 -21.62 -0.94
C ASN A 200 -42.50 -22.59 -1.86
N SER A 201 -43.21 -23.53 -2.47
CA SER A 201 -42.64 -24.68 -3.17
C SER A 201 -42.17 -24.45 -4.62
N ASP A 202 -42.30 -23.26 -5.18
CA ASP A 202 -42.09 -23.04 -6.64
C ASP A 202 -40.68 -22.60 -7.05
N GLU A 203 -39.78 -22.32 -6.11
CA GLU A 203 -38.36 -22.03 -6.44
C GLU A 203 -37.55 -23.34 -6.44
N GLU A 204 -37.06 -23.77 -7.59
CA GLU A 204 -36.06 -24.86 -7.68
C GLU A 204 -34.75 -24.41 -7.06
N ILE A 205 -34.33 -25.05 -5.97
CA ILE A 205 -33.00 -24.85 -5.39
C ILE A 205 -32.03 -25.67 -6.23
N GLU A 206 -31.28 -24.99 -7.08
CA GLU A 206 -30.25 -25.65 -7.92
C GLU A 206 -29.09 -26.17 -7.07
N LEU A 207 -28.64 -27.37 -7.37
CA LEU A 207 -27.43 -27.93 -6.79
C LEU A 207 -26.19 -27.06 -7.21
N PRO A 208 -25.33 -26.62 -6.27
CA PRO A 208 -24.17 -25.84 -6.64
C PRO A 208 -23.22 -26.65 -7.55
N ASP A 209 -22.78 -26.03 -8.64
CA ASP A 209 -21.84 -26.64 -9.56
C ASP A 209 -20.41 -26.55 -8.99
N LEU A 210 -19.98 -27.60 -8.31
CA LEU A 210 -18.69 -27.71 -7.67
C LEU A 210 -17.51 -27.98 -8.67
N SER A 211 -17.81 -28.09 -9.97
CA SER A 211 -16.79 -28.30 -11.03
C SER A 211 -16.26 -26.99 -11.61
N LYS A 212 -16.90 -25.87 -11.30
CA LYS A 212 -16.48 -24.55 -11.81
C LYS A 212 -15.09 -24.16 -11.30
N THR A 213 -14.41 -23.36 -12.11
CA THR A 213 -13.12 -22.77 -11.77
C THR A 213 -13.16 -21.27 -12.10
N PRO A 214 -13.11 -20.36 -11.13
CA PRO A 214 -13.19 -20.63 -9.69
C PRO A 214 -14.56 -21.17 -9.26
N ILE A 215 -14.62 -21.86 -8.12
CA ILE A 215 -15.86 -22.46 -7.58
C ILE A 215 -16.88 -21.37 -7.25
N GLU A 216 -16.43 -20.27 -6.66
CA GLU A 216 -17.17 -19.04 -6.43
C GLU A 216 -16.52 -17.87 -7.16
N PRO A 217 -17.31 -16.85 -7.59
CA PRO A 217 -16.74 -15.62 -8.12
C PRO A 217 -15.73 -15.01 -7.14
N CYS A 218 -14.55 -14.66 -7.65
CA CYS A 218 -13.47 -14.09 -6.85
C CYS A 218 -12.97 -12.80 -7.49
N ASP A 219 -12.79 -11.75 -6.67
CA ASP A 219 -12.24 -10.48 -7.13
C ASP A 219 -10.71 -10.51 -7.29
N ASP A 220 -10.04 -11.58 -6.79
CA ASP A 220 -8.60 -11.75 -6.88
C ASP A 220 -8.15 -12.29 -8.24
N ILE A 221 -8.18 -11.42 -9.26
CA ILE A 221 -7.76 -11.82 -10.61
C ILE A 221 -6.27 -12.18 -10.65
N ILE A 222 -5.42 -11.45 -9.94
CA ILE A 222 -3.99 -11.76 -9.87
C ILE A 222 -3.77 -13.13 -9.22
N GLY A 223 -4.43 -13.41 -8.09
CA GLY A 223 -4.39 -14.72 -7.43
C GLY A 223 -4.91 -15.84 -8.31
N PHE A 224 -6.01 -15.62 -9.04
CA PHE A 224 -6.54 -16.56 -10.01
C PHE A 224 -5.53 -16.90 -11.11
N ILE A 225 -4.90 -15.88 -11.72
CA ILE A 225 -3.89 -16.07 -12.76
C ILE A 225 -2.67 -16.84 -12.20
N MET A 226 -2.23 -16.52 -10.98
CA MET A 226 -1.10 -17.25 -10.33
C MET A 226 -1.42 -18.71 -10.05
N LYS A 227 -2.69 -19.02 -9.70
CA LYS A 227 -3.13 -20.38 -9.34
C LYS A 227 -3.41 -21.26 -10.56
N TYR A 228 -4.05 -20.72 -11.59
CA TYR A 228 -4.57 -21.48 -12.73
C TYR A 228 -3.88 -21.14 -14.07
N GLY A 229 -3.10 -20.08 -14.14
CA GLY A 229 -2.39 -19.67 -15.36
C GLY A 229 -1.17 -20.55 -15.63
N SER A 230 -0.88 -20.74 -16.92
CA SER A 230 0.37 -21.42 -17.35
C SER A 230 1.53 -20.42 -17.30
N LEU A 231 2.09 -20.21 -16.11
CA LEU A 231 3.15 -19.24 -15.83
C LEU A 231 4.40 -19.96 -15.33
N GLU A 232 5.58 -19.44 -15.71
CA GLU A 232 6.85 -19.81 -15.12
C GLU A 232 6.99 -19.26 -13.68
N GLU A 233 7.85 -19.84 -12.87
CA GLU A 233 7.98 -19.44 -11.45
C GLU A 233 8.45 -17.98 -11.27
N TRP A 234 9.31 -17.48 -12.16
CA TRP A 234 9.71 -16.07 -12.13
C TRP A 234 8.56 -15.10 -12.47
N GLU A 235 7.63 -15.49 -13.37
CA GLU A 235 6.43 -14.71 -13.71
C GLU A 235 5.47 -14.65 -12.52
N LYS A 236 5.22 -15.79 -11.86
CA LYS A 236 4.44 -15.86 -10.62
C LYS A 236 5.07 -15.02 -9.52
N SER A 237 6.40 -15.03 -9.41
CA SER A 237 7.14 -14.21 -8.44
C SER A 237 6.89 -12.71 -8.66
N ILE A 238 6.91 -12.22 -9.90
CA ILE A 238 6.61 -10.83 -10.25
C ILE A 238 5.16 -10.47 -9.88
N LEU A 239 4.19 -11.31 -10.24
CA LEU A 239 2.78 -11.10 -9.89
C LEU A 239 2.58 -11.02 -8.37
N LYS A 240 3.24 -11.92 -7.63
CA LYS A 240 3.20 -11.94 -6.16
C LYS A 240 3.79 -10.66 -5.56
N ILE A 241 4.90 -10.15 -6.12
CA ILE A 241 5.52 -8.90 -5.70
C ILE A 241 4.55 -7.74 -5.92
N VAL A 242 4.01 -7.58 -7.13
CA VAL A 242 3.08 -6.49 -7.44
C VAL A 242 1.81 -6.57 -6.59
N LYS A 243 1.24 -7.77 -6.38
CA LYS A 243 0.09 -7.98 -5.48
C LYS A 243 0.42 -7.50 -4.06
N ARG A 244 1.54 -7.96 -3.47
CA ARG A 244 1.96 -7.62 -2.11
C ARG A 244 2.22 -6.14 -1.93
N GLU A 245 2.93 -5.51 -2.86
CA GLU A 245 3.18 -4.07 -2.82
C GLU A 245 1.87 -3.26 -2.95
N THR A 246 0.93 -3.73 -3.78
CA THR A 246 -0.37 -3.07 -3.90
C THR A 246 -1.19 -3.21 -2.61
N GLN A 247 -1.19 -4.37 -1.98
CA GLN A 247 -1.85 -4.59 -0.70
C GLN A 247 -1.36 -3.63 0.39
N TYR A 248 -0.08 -3.28 0.40
CA TYR A 248 0.46 -2.26 1.31
C TYR A 248 -0.19 -0.87 1.11
N PHE A 249 -0.55 -0.50 -0.13
CA PHE A 249 -1.15 0.81 -0.42
C PHE A 249 -2.67 0.86 -0.26
N ILE A 250 -3.37 -0.28 -0.22
CA ILE A 250 -4.84 -0.29 -0.08
C ILE A 250 -5.34 0.46 1.16
N PRO A 251 -4.82 0.22 2.38
CA PRO A 251 -5.22 0.97 3.56
C PRO A 251 -5.04 2.48 3.41
N GLN A 252 -3.96 2.93 2.76
CA GLN A 252 -3.70 4.34 2.51
C GLN A 252 -4.75 4.96 1.57
N ILE A 253 -5.13 4.23 0.51
CA ILE A 253 -6.14 4.69 -0.46
C ILE A 253 -7.52 4.77 0.21
N GLU A 254 -7.91 3.75 0.97
CA GLU A 254 -9.23 3.66 1.58
C GLU A 254 -9.44 4.62 2.74
N THR A 255 -8.38 4.95 3.48
CA THR A 255 -8.46 5.81 4.67
C THR A 255 -7.94 7.22 4.47
N LYS A 256 -7.56 7.61 3.25
CA LYS A 256 -6.87 8.88 2.98
C LYS A 256 -7.53 10.09 3.66
N ILE A 257 -8.83 10.26 3.50
CA ILE A 257 -9.56 11.42 4.07
C ILE A 257 -9.48 11.43 5.60
N MET A 258 -9.65 10.28 6.24
CA MET A 258 -9.59 10.18 7.71
C MET A 258 -8.17 10.39 8.23
N ASN A 259 -7.19 9.83 7.55
CA ASN A 259 -5.78 9.96 7.90
C ASN A 259 -5.31 11.41 7.83
N GLU A 260 -5.62 12.11 6.72
CA GLU A 260 -5.32 13.55 6.55
C GLU A 260 -6.08 14.41 7.56
N GLY A 261 -7.36 14.09 7.81
CA GLY A 261 -8.17 14.80 8.80
C GLY A 261 -7.63 14.67 10.22
N TRP A 262 -7.21 13.45 10.61
CA TRP A 262 -6.60 13.20 11.91
C TRP A 262 -5.26 13.93 12.06
N ALA A 263 -4.37 13.82 11.08
CA ALA A 263 -3.07 14.48 11.09
C ALA A 263 -3.21 16.02 11.12
N SER A 264 -4.17 16.60 10.38
CA SER A 264 -4.46 18.02 10.40
C SER A 264 -5.02 18.47 11.75
N TYR A 265 -5.86 17.65 12.40
CA TYR A 265 -6.37 17.94 13.74
C TYR A 265 -5.24 17.97 14.79
N CYS A 266 -4.26 17.08 14.68
CA CYS A 266 -3.09 17.05 15.56
C CYS A 266 -2.29 18.37 15.51
N ILE A 267 -2.12 19.00 14.33
CA ILE A 267 -1.45 20.30 14.20
C ILE A 267 -2.13 21.39 15.06
N ILE A 268 -3.46 21.36 15.11
CA ILE A 268 -4.23 22.40 15.83
C ILE A 268 -4.05 22.27 17.35
N ILE A 269 -3.79 21.06 17.82
CA ILE A 269 -3.72 20.74 19.25
C ILE A 269 -2.30 20.93 19.82
N PHE A 270 -1.28 20.65 19.01
CA PHE A 270 0.14 20.79 19.42
C PHE A 270 0.57 22.26 19.41
#